data_1cc8e67ecae65396904110b32504eb9f
#
_entry.id   1cc8e67ecae65396904110b32504eb9f
#
_cell.length_a   1.000
_cell.length_b   1.000
_cell.length_c   1.000
_cell.angle_alpha   90.00
_cell.angle_beta   90.00
_cell.angle_gamma   90.00
#
_symmetry.space_group_name_H-M   'P 1'
#
loop_
_entity.id
_entity.type
_entity.pdbx_description
1 polymer ?
#
loop_
_entity_poly.entity_id
_entity_poly.type
_entity_poly.pdbx_seq_one_letter_code
_entity_poly.pdbx_strand_id
1 'polypeptide(L)'
;KSELKEKEIPIAYELAKKQKEISVAEFFTKNRHLLGFDNKRKALLMAVKEAVDNSLDACEEARVLPEISVEIIEMSEFKYKVIVEDNGPGIVKKQIPNIFAKLLYGSKFHTLKQARGQQGIGISAAVLYAQLTTGRPAKITSRVSKKEPAFYYELNIDTQNNKPVIAKEEIVNWEKEHGTKVEIDIEAEYIKGNQSVDEYLKQTAVINPHVTIIYTNPKSEQVIYARATDKLPAEPKEIKPHPYGVELGMLMDKLRWTKERILNDKSISTRKAKGLLQLRNFFVNEFASVSQSVAEEICQGASLNPDTDIGDIS
;
A
#
# COMPACT_ATOMS: atom_id res chain seq x y z
N LYS A 1 15.17 44.08 -52.82
CA LYS A 1 15.57 42.92 -51.98
C LYS A 1 15.11 43.20 -50.58
N SER A 2 13.96 42.67 -50.17
CA SER A 2 13.46 42.70 -48.80
C SER A 2 14.11 41.55 -48.06
N GLU A 3 14.99 41.87 -47.12
CA GLU A 3 15.50 40.91 -46.16
C GLU A 3 14.34 40.50 -45.25
N LEU A 4 13.94 39.26 -45.39
CA LEU A 4 13.08 38.59 -44.42
C LEU A 4 13.89 38.46 -43.14
N LYS A 5 13.67 39.34 -42.17
CA LYS A 5 14.16 39.13 -40.80
C LYS A 5 13.52 37.86 -40.26
N GLU A 6 14.33 36.81 -40.07
CA GLU A 6 13.95 35.66 -39.29
C GLU A 6 13.42 36.14 -37.94
N LYS A 7 12.16 35.85 -37.66
CA LYS A 7 11.58 36.15 -36.33
C LYS A 7 12.35 35.28 -35.31
N GLU A 8 13.21 35.91 -34.54
CA GLU A 8 13.79 35.27 -33.37
C GLU A 8 12.66 34.73 -32.49
N ILE A 9 12.63 33.40 -32.32
CA ILE A 9 11.67 32.74 -31.42
C ILE A 9 12.09 33.10 -29.99
N PRO A 10 11.25 33.76 -29.18
CA PRO A 10 11.61 34.10 -27.81
C PRO A 10 12.05 32.85 -27.03
N ILE A 11 13.12 32.99 -26.24
CA ILE A 11 13.73 31.90 -25.43
C ILE A 11 12.67 31.16 -24.59
N ALA A 12 11.62 31.83 -24.15
CA ALA A 12 10.52 31.20 -23.41
C ALA A 12 9.86 30.03 -24.16
N TYR A 13 9.70 30.13 -25.48
CA TYR A 13 9.13 29.07 -26.30
C TYR A 13 10.10 27.88 -26.44
N GLU A 14 11.39 28.14 -26.47
CA GLU A 14 12.39 27.08 -26.49
C GLU A 14 12.48 26.34 -25.13
N LEU A 15 12.38 27.09 -24.05
CA LEU A 15 12.32 26.53 -22.69
C LEU A 15 11.03 25.72 -22.48
N ALA A 16 9.90 26.21 -22.95
CA ALA A 16 8.62 25.50 -22.87
C ALA A 16 8.65 24.14 -23.60
N LYS A 17 9.36 24.04 -24.74
CA LYS A 17 9.53 22.76 -25.47
C LYS A 17 10.35 21.73 -24.70
N LYS A 18 11.17 22.15 -23.73
CA LYS A 18 12.01 21.27 -22.89
C LYS A 18 11.26 20.76 -21.66
N GLN A 19 10.13 21.37 -21.30
CA GLN A 19 9.30 20.92 -20.20
C GLN A 19 8.61 19.60 -20.57
N LYS A 20 8.77 18.58 -19.73
CA LYS A 20 8.15 17.26 -19.89
C LYS A 20 7.63 16.80 -18.56
N GLU A 21 6.43 16.25 -18.57
CA GLU A 21 5.89 15.49 -17.45
C GLU A 21 6.60 14.14 -17.38
N ILE A 22 6.87 13.67 -16.18
CA ILE A 22 7.36 12.33 -15.93
C ILE A 22 6.32 11.54 -15.12
N SER A 23 6.21 10.25 -15.38
CA SER A 23 5.33 9.39 -14.59
C SER A 23 5.90 9.15 -13.20
N VAL A 24 5.03 8.70 -12.27
CA VAL A 24 5.45 8.28 -10.92
C VAL A 24 6.51 7.18 -10.98
N ALA A 25 6.35 6.20 -11.87
CA ALA A 25 7.31 5.12 -12.03
C ALA A 25 8.65 5.62 -12.58
N GLU A 26 8.66 6.55 -13.53
CA GLU A 26 9.88 7.17 -14.04
C GLU A 26 10.57 8.02 -12.96
N PHE A 27 9.81 8.75 -12.15
CA PHE A 27 10.33 9.50 -11.01
C PHE A 27 11.08 8.58 -10.05
N PHE A 28 10.48 7.48 -9.63
CA PHE A 28 11.10 6.53 -8.72
C PHE A 28 12.26 5.75 -9.37
N THR A 29 12.23 5.50 -10.67
CA THR A 29 13.37 4.94 -11.40
C THR A 29 14.62 5.83 -11.24
N LYS A 30 14.44 7.14 -11.32
CA LYS A 30 15.50 8.13 -11.14
C LYS A 30 15.87 8.38 -9.68
N ASN A 31 14.96 8.11 -8.75
CA ASN A 31 15.10 8.41 -7.31
C ASN A 31 14.93 7.14 -6.45
N ARG A 32 15.61 6.04 -6.79
CA ARG A 32 15.53 4.76 -6.08
C ARG A 32 15.81 4.83 -4.58
N HIS A 33 16.64 5.78 -4.17
CA HIS A 33 16.96 6.01 -2.76
C HIS A 33 15.73 6.37 -1.92
N LEU A 34 14.71 7.03 -2.50
CA LEU A 34 13.46 7.35 -1.82
C LEU A 34 12.62 6.10 -1.49
N LEU A 35 12.86 5.01 -2.19
CA LEU A 35 12.20 3.72 -1.97
C LEU A 35 12.99 2.79 -1.05
N GLY A 36 14.15 3.22 -0.52
CA GLY A 36 15.03 2.38 0.29
C GLY A 36 15.86 1.35 -0.50
N PHE A 37 15.87 1.44 -1.83
CA PHE A 37 16.65 0.58 -2.72
C PHE A 37 17.95 1.26 -3.21
N ASP A 38 18.60 1.99 -2.33
CA ASP A 38 19.82 2.76 -2.62
C ASP A 38 21.08 1.90 -2.69
N ASN A 39 21.11 0.77 -2.01
CA ASN A 39 22.21 -0.18 -2.05
C ASN A 39 21.74 -1.64 -1.98
N LYS A 40 22.61 -2.58 -2.40
CA LYS A 40 22.30 -4.02 -2.51
C LYS A 40 21.90 -4.66 -1.18
N ARG A 41 22.48 -4.25 -0.04
CA ARG A 41 22.14 -4.80 1.29
C ARG A 41 20.74 -4.39 1.72
N LYS A 42 20.44 -3.10 1.62
CA LYS A 42 19.09 -2.60 1.92
C LYS A 42 18.05 -3.17 0.96
N ALA A 43 18.39 -3.35 -0.32
CA ALA A 43 17.47 -3.85 -1.32
C ALA A 43 16.91 -5.24 -0.95
N LEU A 44 17.77 -6.17 -0.48
CA LEU A 44 17.32 -7.49 -0.03
C LEU A 44 16.36 -7.37 1.16
N LEU A 45 16.77 -6.60 2.17
CA LEU A 45 15.95 -6.40 3.37
C LEU A 45 14.60 -5.75 3.03
N MET A 46 14.60 -4.70 2.21
CA MET A 46 13.37 -3.99 1.83
C MET A 46 12.42 -4.87 1.03
N ALA A 47 12.94 -5.65 0.07
CA ALA A 47 12.11 -6.56 -0.71
C ALA A 47 11.41 -7.62 0.17
N VAL A 48 12.14 -8.22 1.10
CA VAL A 48 11.55 -9.18 2.06
C VAL A 48 10.57 -8.47 3.00
N LYS A 49 10.97 -7.32 3.54
CA LYS A 49 10.13 -6.55 4.47
C LYS A 49 8.78 -6.18 3.86
N GLU A 50 8.76 -5.61 2.66
CA GLU A 50 7.52 -5.20 2.01
C GLU A 50 6.59 -6.38 1.70
N ALA A 51 7.15 -7.53 1.30
CA ALA A 51 6.36 -8.72 1.06
C ALA A 51 5.80 -9.31 2.36
N VAL A 52 6.60 -9.44 3.41
CA VAL A 52 6.19 -9.98 4.72
C VAL A 52 5.18 -9.06 5.40
N ASP A 53 5.40 -7.75 5.40
CA ASP A 53 4.47 -6.77 5.98
C ASP A 53 3.09 -6.83 5.29
N ASN A 54 3.06 -6.97 3.96
CA ASN A 54 1.81 -7.13 3.22
C ASN A 54 1.12 -8.45 3.54
N SER A 55 1.87 -9.54 3.68
CA SER A 55 1.34 -10.86 4.07
C SER A 55 0.72 -10.83 5.48
N LEU A 56 1.41 -10.20 6.45
CA LEU A 56 0.89 -10.00 7.80
C LEU A 56 -0.40 -9.19 7.80
N ASP A 57 -0.40 -8.03 7.12
CA ASP A 57 -1.57 -7.17 7.05
C ASP A 57 -2.76 -7.89 6.40
N ALA A 58 -2.54 -8.62 5.30
CA ALA A 58 -3.59 -9.37 4.61
C ALA A 58 -4.19 -10.47 5.50
N CYS A 59 -3.35 -11.23 6.22
CA CYS A 59 -3.82 -12.26 7.13
C CYS A 59 -4.60 -11.67 8.31
N GLU A 60 -4.08 -10.60 8.94
CA GLU A 60 -4.73 -9.95 10.08
C GLU A 60 -6.08 -9.31 9.69
N GLU A 61 -6.15 -8.64 8.53
CA GLU A 61 -7.40 -8.08 8.00
C GLU A 61 -8.45 -9.16 7.69
N ALA A 62 -8.00 -10.31 7.16
CA ALA A 62 -8.86 -11.46 6.90
C ALA A 62 -9.17 -12.31 8.14
N ARG A 63 -8.62 -11.95 9.32
CA ARG A 63 -8.76 -12.72 10.58
C ARG A 63 -8.25 -14.16 10.45
N VAL A 64 -7.20 -14.37 9.67
CA VAL A 64 -6.49 -15.64 9.50
C VAL A 64 -5.18 -15.57 10.31
N LEU A 65 -4.86 -16.62 11.06
CA LEU A 65 -3.57 -16.73 11.75
C LEU A 65 -2.45 -16.81 10.71
N PRO A 66 -1.49 -15.85 10.69
CA PRO A 66 -0.49 -15.79 9.63
C PRO A 66 0.49 -16.98 9.70
N GLU A 67 0.71 -17.58 8.54
CA GLU A 67 1.78 -18.54 8.29
C GLU A 67 2.51 -18.10 7.03
N ILE A 68 3.74 -17.62 7.23
CA ILE A 68 4.52 -16.97 6.18
C ILE A 68 5.81 -17.75 5.96
N SER A 69 6.03 -18.20 4.72
CA SER A 69 7.28 -18.81 4.29
C SER A 69 8.12 -17.77 3.54
N VAL A 70 9.39 -17.65 3.91
CA VAL A 70 10.36 -16.77 3.27
C VAL A 70 11.55 -17.61 2.84
N GLU A 71 11.87 -17.62 1.56
CA GLU A 71 13.02 -18.31 1.03
C GLU A 71 13.89 -17.35 0.21
N ILE A 72 15.18 -17.35 0.48
CA ILE A 72 16.17 -16.57 -0.26
C ILE A 72 17.16 -17.52 -0.91
N ILE A 73 17.23 -17.49 -2.24
CA ILE A 73 18.12 -18.34 -3.02
C ILE A 73 19.18 -17.48 -3.69
N GLU A 74 20.45 -17.76 -3.44
CA GLU A 74 21.55 -17.17 -4.19
C GLU A 74 21.66 -17.86 -5.55
N MET A 75 21.46 -17.10 -6.62
CA MET A 75 21.51 -17.62 -7.99
C MET A 75 22.88 -17.43 -8.63
N SER A 76 23.53 -16.32 -8.31
CA SER A 76 24.91 -16.02 -8.68
C SER A 76 25.39 -14.84 -7.83
N GLU A 77 26.63 -14.43 -8.00
CA GLU A 77 27.19 -13.29 -7.27
C GLU A 77 26.28 -12.07 -7.38
N PHE A 78 25.84 -11.52 -6.24
CA PHE A 78 24.90 -10.41 -6.09
C PHE A 78 23.50 -10.60 -6.73
N LYS A 79 23.13 -11.80 -7.14
CA LYS A 79 21.79 -12.09 -7.68
C LYS A 79 21.05 -13.08 -6.80
N TYR A 80 19.93 -12.66 -6.27
CA TYR A 80 19.11 -13.43 -5.34
C TYR A 80 17.69 -13.52 -5.85
N LYS A 81 17.08 -14.68 -5.62
CA LYS A 81 15.65 -14.88 -5.73
C LYS A 81 15.06 -14.79 -4.33
N VAL A 82 14.07 -13.94 -4.15
CA VAL A 82 13.28 -13.82 -2.93
C VAL A 82 11.91 -14.43 -3.21
N ILE A 83 11.50 -15.38 -2.37
CA ILE A 83 10.19 -16.00 -2.41
C ILE A 83 9.53 -15.76 -1.07
N VAL A 84 8.33 -15.16 -1.09
CA VAL A 84 7.49 -14.99 0.09
C VAL A 84 6.12 -15.57 -0.22
N GLU A 85 5.66 -16.49 0.63
CA GLU A 85 4.39 -17.18 0.48
C GLU A 85 3.61 -17.11 1.79
N ASP A 86 2.33 -16.72 1.71
CA ASP A 86 1.42 -16.63 2.85
C ASP A 86 0.19 -17.53 2.71
N ASN A 87 -0.54 -17.66 3.81
CA ASN A 87 -1.85 -18.30 3.87
C ASN A 87 -2.98 -17.27 4.03
N GLY A 88 -2.80 -16.05 3.58
CA GLY A 88 -3.78 -14.98 3.64
C GLY A 88 -5.01 -15.22 2.74
N PRO A 89 -5.89 -14.23 2.59
CA PRO A 89 -7.14 -14.37 1.82
C PRO A 89 -6.93 -14.52 0.32
N GLY A 90 -5.69 -14.40 -0.17
CA GLY A 90 -5.41 -14.30 -1.59
C GLY A 90 -5.87 -12.97 -2.19
N ILE A 91 -5.64 -12.82 -3.49
CA ILE A 91 -5.94 -11.61 -4.24
C ILE A 91 -6.83 -11.96 -5.43
N VAL A 92 -7.94 -11.24 -5.60
CA VAL A 92 -8.81 -11.44 -6.75
C VAL A 92 -8.07 -11.18 -8.07
N LYS A 93 -8.29 -12.03 -9.05
CA LYS A 93 -7.59 -12.06 -10.34
C LYS A 93 -7.31 -10.67 -10.94
N LYS A 94 -8.35 -9.82 -11.03
CA LYS A 94 -8.27 -8.49 -11.66
C LYS A 94 -7.36 -7.52 -10.92
N GLN A 95 -7.08 -7.74 -9.63
CA GLN A 95 -6.31 -6.84 -8.79
C GLN A 95 -4.82 -7.20 -8.74
N ILE A 96 -4.46 -8.46 -9.04
CA ILE A 96 -3.06 -8.92 -8.98
C ILE A 96 -2.12 -7.99 -9.77
N PRO A 97 -2.37 -7.67 -11.06
CA PRO A 97 -1.47 -6.80 -11.80
C PRO A 97 -1.36 -5.38 -11.20
N ASN A 98 -2.46 -4.83 -10.72
CA ASN A 98 -2.48 -3.48 -10.17
C ASN A 98 -1.71 -3.38 -8.85
N ILE A 99 -1.83 -4.37 -7.96
CA ILE A 99 -1.15 -4.38 -6.66
C ILE A 99 0.37 -4.49 -6.82
N PHE A 100 0.83 -5.35 -7.72
CA PHE A 100 2.26 -5.64 -7.86
C PHE A 100 2.97 -4.78 -8.91
N ALA A 101 2.28 -4.32 -9.94
CA ALA A 101 2.90 -3.65 -11.09
C ALA A 101 2.35 -2.24 -11.36
N LYS A 102 1.81 -1.56 -10.35
CA LYS A 102 1.43 -0.15 -10.40
C LYS A 102 1.81 0.53 -9.09
N LEU A 103 2.62 1.57 -9.18
CA LEU A 103 3.00 2.39 -8.02
C LEU A 103 1.84 3.29 -7.59
N LEU A 104 1.76 3.59 -6.29
CA LEU A 104 0.68 4.38 -5.70
C LEU A 104 -0.71 3.76 -5.95
N TYR A 105 -0.79 2.45 -5.85
CA TYR A 105 -2.04 1.72 -5.93
C TYR A 105 -2.28 0.92 -4.63
N GLY A 106 -3.41 1.14 -3.98
CA GLY A 106 -3.76 0.46 -2.73
C GLY A 106 -5.02 1.03 -2.09
N SER A 107 -5.56 0.34 -1.11
CA SER A 107 -6.78 0.73 -0.37
C SER A 107 -6.49 1.55 0.88
N LYS A 108 -5.23 1.65 1.31
CA LYS A 108 -4.84 2.19 2.62
C LYS A 108 -4.60 3.71 2.64
N PHE A 109 -4.60 4.39 1.49
CA PHE A 109 -4.29 5.81 1.37
C PHE A 109 -5.29 6.75 2.06
N HIS A 110 -6.53 6.33 2.17
CA HIS A 110 -7.63 7.18 2.65
C HIS A 110 -8.13 6.77 4.04
N THR A 111 -7.46 5.84 4.70
CA THR A 111 -7.86 5.36 6.03
C THR A 111 -6.84 5.77 7.08
N LEU A 112 -7.29 6.39 8.17
CA LEU A 112 -6.48 6.70 9.35
C LEU A 112 -6.44 5.49 10.31
N LYS A 113 -6.17 4.32 9.74
CA LYS A 113 -6.06 3.04 10.45
C LYS A 113 -4.60 2.60 10.45
N GLN A 114 -4.13 2.09 11.57
CA GLN A 114 -2.77 1.54 11.64
C GLN A 114 -2.64 0.35 10.69
N ALA A 115 -1.67 0.41 9.79
CA ALA A 115 -1.25 -0.67 8.92
C ALA A 115 0.26 -0.57 8.70
N ARG A 116 0.93 -1.70 8.40
CA ARG A 116 2.38 -1.72 8.14
C ARG A 116 2.72 -1.05 6.81
N GLY A 117 1.94 -1.34 5.76
CA GLY A 117 2.12 -0.79 4.42
C GLY A 117 1.16 0.36 4.11
N GLN A 118 1.44 1.59 4.57
CA GLN A 118 0.55 2.74 4.34
C GLN A 118 0.74 3.45 3.00
N GLN A 119 1.92 3.34 2.38
CA GLN A 119 2.29 4.17 1.22
C GLN A 119 1.86 3.60 -0.13
N GLY A 120 1.37 2.34 -0.19
CA GLY A 120 0.93 1.70 -1.43
C GLY A 120 2.00 1.61 -2.54
N ILE A 121 3.28 1.68 -2.16
CA ILE A 121 4.41 1.61 -3.10
C ILE A 121 5.38 0.49 -2.79
N GLY A 122 5.35 -0.08 -1.59
CA GLY A 122 6.39 -0.97 -1.10
C GLY A 122 6.66 -2.17 -1.99
N ILE A 123 5.67 -3.03 -2.19
CA ILE A 123 5.85 -4.23 -3.02
C ILE A 123 6.05 -3.89 -4.50
N SER A 124 5.34 -2.89 -5.03
CA SER A 124 5.52 -2.45 -6.42
C SER A 124 6.89 -1.79 -6.63
N ALA A 125 7.47 -1.15 -5.60
CA ALA A 125 8.84 -0.66 -5.63
C ALA A 125 9.87 -1.80 -5.66
N ALA A 126 9.64 -2.88 -4.92
CA ALA A 126 10.47 -4.08 -4.98
C ALA A 126 10.42 -4.72 -6.37
N VAL A 127 9.23 -4.80 -6.98
CA VAL A 127 9.04 -5.29 -8.37
C VAL A 127 9.74 -4.38 -9.38
N LEU A 128 9.63 -3.06 -9.22
CA LEU A 128 10.33 -2.09 -10.08
C LEU A 128 11.85 -2.25 -9.95
N TYR A 129 12.38 -2.36 -8.75
CA TYR A 129 13.80 -2.56 -8.51
C TYR A 129 14.29 -3.89 -9.13
N ALA A 130 13.54 -4.98 -8.98
CA ALA A 130 13.81 -6.26 -9.58
C ALA A 130 13.92 -6.15 -11.12
N GLN A 131 12.93 -5.52 -11.75
CA GLN A 131 12.92 -5.27 -13.19
C GLN A 131 14.12 -4.45 -13.65
N LEU A 132 14.47 -3.38 -12.93
CA LEU A 132 15.59 -2.48 -13.28
C LEU A 132 16.96 -3.14 -13.13
N THR A 133 17.11 -4.09 -12.21
CA THR A 133 18.40 -4.70 -11.89
C THR A 133 18.64 -6.03 -12.57
N THR A 134 17.57 -6.78 -12.87
CA THR A 134 17.69 -8.11 -13.48
C THR A 134 17.02 -8.24 -14.84
N GLY A 135 16.13 -7.30 -15.20
CA GLY A 135 15.31 -7.38 -16.40
C GLY A 135 14.23 -8.47 -16.34
N ARG A 136 14.08 -9.16 -15.21
CA ARG A 136 13.14 -10.27 -15.07
C ARG A 136 11.81 -9.81 -14.49
N PRO A 137 10.68 -10.40 -14.94
CA PRO A 137 9.36 -10.13 -14.37
C PRO A 137 9.26 -10.68 -12.95
N ALA A 138 8.45 -10.01 -12.14
CA ALA A 138 7.99 -10.58 -10.89
C ALA A 138 6.96 -11.69 -11.16
N LYS A 139 7.01 -12.78 -10.38
CA LYS A 139 6.10 -13.91 -10.50
C LYS A 139 5.18 -13.94 -9.31
N ILE A 140 3.89 -13.97 -9.57
CA ILE A 140 2.86 -13.92 -8.53
C ILE A 140 1.92 -15.11 -8.72
N THR A 141 1.74 -15.90 -7.66
CA THR A 141 0.69 -16.92 -7.60
C THR A 141 -0.29 -16.54 -6.52
N SER A 142 -1.58 -16.54 -6.82
CA SER A 142 -2.59 -16.25 -5.79
C SER A 142 -3.88 -17.02 -6.01
N ARG A 143 -4.51 -17.38 -4.89
CA ARG A 143 -5.77 -18.11 -4.83
C ARG A 143 -6.63 -17.57 -3.69
N VAL A 144 -7.90 -17.28 -3.95
CA VAL A 144 -8.80 -16.70 -2.95
C VAL A 144 -9.59 -17.75 -2.16
N SER A 145 -9.78 -18.94 -2.73
CA SER A 145 -10.45 -20.06 -2.03
C SER A 145 -10.18 -21.39 -2.74
N LYS A 146 -10.36 -22.50 -2.02
CA LYS A 146 -10.24 -23.86 -2.59
C LYS A 146 -11.19 -24.13 -3.76
N LYS A 147 -12.29 -23.38 -3.85
CA LYS A 147 -13.30 -23.54 -4.93
C LYS A 147 -12.92 -22.78 -6.20
N GLU A 148 -11.91 -21.90 -6.13
CA GLU A 148 -11.45 -21.12 -7.26
C GLU A 148 -10.05 -21.56 -7.71
N PRO A 149 -9.71 -21.38 -9.00
CA PRO A 149 -8.38 -21.71 -9.49
C PRO A 149 -7.31 -20.79 -8.89
N ALA A 150 -6.07 -21.27 -8.80
CA ALA A 150 -4.92 -20.44 -8.55
C ALA A 150 -4.47 -19.78 -9.85
N PHE A 151 -4.22 -18.47 -9.81
CA PHE A 151 -3.72 -17.68 -10.93
C PHE A 151 -2.24 -17.39 -10.76
N TYR A 152 -1.49 -17.59 -11.82
CA TYR A 152 -0.09 -17.24 -11.93
C TYR A 152 0.10 -16.11 -12.92
N TYR A 153 0.92 -15.13 -12.54
CA TYR A 153 1.28 -13.98 -13.36
C TYR A 153 2.79 -13.77 -13.42
N GLU A 154 3.29 -13.38 -14.59
CA GLU A 154 4.58 -12.71 -14.72
C GLU A 154 4.33 -11.25 -15.09
N LEU A 155 4.81 -10.34 -14.23
CA LEU A 155 4.46 -8.93 -14.27
C LEU A 155 5.70 -8.04 -14.40
N ASN A 156 5.60 -7.05 -15.28
CA ASN A 156 6.51 -5.91 -15.38
C ASN A 156 5.75 -4.60 -15.17
N ILE A 157 6.47 -3.52 -14.97
CA ILE A 157 5.92 -2.16 -14.86
C ILE A 157 6.28 -1.37 -16.11
N ASP A 158 5.27 -0.84 -16.81
CA ASP A 158 5.49 0.23 -17.78
C ASP A 158 5.85 1.51 -17.00
N THR A 159 7.12 1.85 -17.02
CA THR A 159 7.64 3.00 -16.27
C THR A 159 7.21 4.34 -16.85
N GLN A 160 6.82 4.39 -18.12
CA GLN A 160 6.36 5.63 -18.76
C GLN A 160 4.91 5.98 -18.36
N ASN A 161 4.05 4.95 -18.27
CA ASN A 161 2.63 5.14 -18.01
C ASN A 161 2.18 4.70 -16.60
N ASN A 162 3.08 4.17 -15.79
CA ASN A 162 2.79 3.58 -14.48
C ASN A 162 1.65 2.54 -14.56
N LYS A 163 1.77 1.61 -15.51
CA LYS A 163 0.77 0.58 -15.76
C LYS A 163 1.38 -0.82 -15.69
N PRO A 164 0.60 -1.84 -15.26
CA PRO A 164 1.05 -3.21 -15.31
C PRO A 164 1.21 -3.71 -16.74
N VAL A 165 2.30 -4.42 -17.02
CA VAL A 165 2.54 -5.19 -18.22
C VAL A 165 2.52 -6.65 -17.87
N ILE A 166 1.54 -7.39 -18.38
CA ILE A 166 1.38 -8.82 -18.13
C ILE A 166 2.19 -9.56 -19.18
N ALA A 167 3.32 -10.15 -18.79
CA ALA A 167 4.15 -10.97 -19.66
C ALA A 167 3.58 -12.40 -19.80
N LYS A 168 2.99 -12.92 -18.72
CA LYS A 168 2.35 -14.23 -18.70
C LYS A 168 1.18 -14.23 -17.72
N GLU A 169 0.12 -14.94 -18.08
CA GLU A 169 -1.04 -15.22 -17.22
C GLU A 169 -1.49 -16.67 -17.48
N GLU A 170 -1.62 -17.46 -16.42
CA GLU A 170 -2.11 -18.85 -16.53
C GLU A 170 -2.79 -19.32 -15.24
N ILE A 171 -3.58 -20.37 -15.36
CA ILE A 171 -4.13 -21.11 -14.23
C ILE A 171 -3.13 -22.21 -13.89
N VAL A 172 -2.77 -22.30 -12.61
CA VAL A 172 -1.82 -23.29 -12.12
C VAL A 172 -2.42 -24.17 -11.04
N ASN A 173 -1.89 -25.39 -10.90
CA ASN A 173 -2.19 -26.18 -9.73
C ASN A 173 -1.32 -25.70 -8.56
N TRP A 174 -1.96 -25.37 -7.44
CA TRP A 174 -1.30 -24.91 -6.23
C TRP A 174 -1.96 -25.59 -5.02
N GLU A 175 -1.15 -26.14 -4.14
CA GLU A 175 -1.65 -26.99 -3.04
C GLU A 175 -2.38 -26.19 -1.95
N LYS A 176 -2.02 -24.90 -1.75
CA LYS A 176 -2.68 -24.06 -0.75
C LYS A 176 -4.13 -23.77 -1.11
N GLU A 177 -5.00 -23.78 -0.12
CA GLU A 177 -6.41 -23.50 -0.28
C GLU A 177 -6.68 -22.03 -0.62
N HIS A 178 -5.91 -21.13 -0.04
CA HIS A 178 -5.89 -19.69 -0.30
C HIS A 178 -4.53 -19.10 0.11
N GLY A 179 -4.22 -17.90 -0.37
CA GLY A 179 -2.98 -17.19 -0.07
C GLY A 179 -2.36 -16.52 -1.28
N THR A 180 -1.16 -16.02 -1.09
CA THR A 180 -0.37 -15.38 -2.14
C THR A 180 1.09 -15.79 -2.04
N LYS A 181 1.72 -16.06 -3.20
CA LYS A 181 3.16 -16.29 -3.34
C LYS A 181 3.74 -15.24 -4.28
N VAL A 182 4.79 -14.58 -3.85
CA VAL A 182 5.53 -13.58 -4.59
C VAL A 182 6.96 -14.07 -4.79
N GLU A 183 7.44 -14.07 -6.03
CA GLU A 183 8.81 -14.42 -6.38
C GLU A 183 9.42 -13.25 -7.18
N ILE A 184 10.53 -12.73 -6.70
CA ILE A 184 11.27 -11.65 -7.37
C ILE A 184 12.76 -11.97 -7.43
N ASP A 185 13.36 -11.74 -8.60
CA ASP A 185 14.80 -11.84 -8.79
C ASP A 185 15.41 -10.43 -8.68
N ILE A 186 16.34 -10.23 -7.75
CA ILE A 186 16.91 -8.91 -7.47
C ILE A 186 18.44 -8.92 -7.43
N GLU A 187 19.05 -7.80 -7.73
CA GLU A 187 20.45 -7.56 -7.42
C GLU A 187 20.57 -7.12 -5.96
N ALA A 188 21.25 -7.92 -5.14
CA ALA A 188 21.29 -7.74 -3.70
C ALA A 188 22.60 -8.28 -3.10
N GLU A 189 22.79 -8.04 -1.81
CA GLU A 189 23.88 -8.63 -1.03
C GLU A 189 23.28 -9.16 0.28
N TYR A 190 23.48 -10.47 0.52
CA TYR A 190 23.07 -11.10 1.78
C TYR A 190 24.17 -10.97 2.82
N ILE A 191 23.84 -10.39 3.96
CA ILE A 191 24.71 -10.30 5.13
C ILE A 191 23.94 -10.74 6.38
N LYS A 192 24.63 -11.35 7.33
CA LYS A 192 24.12 -11.60 8.69
C LYS A 192 24.45 -10.43 9.62
N GLY A 193 23.67 -10.23 10.65
CA GLY A 193 23.89 -9.21 11.68
C GLY A 193 22.81 -8.13 11.71
N ASN A 194 23.12 -6.98 12.27
CA ASN A 194 22.19 -5.85 12.39
C ASN A 194 21.73 -5.38 11.01
N GLN A 195 20.46 -5.05 10.88
CA GLN A 195 19.82 -4.63 9.61
C GLN A 195 19.87 -5.71 8.51
N SER A 196 19.89 -6.98 8.90
CA SER A 196 19.79 -8.13 7.99
C SER A 196 18.36 -8.65 7.91
N VAL A 197 18.09 -9.48 6.90
CA VAL A 197 16.81 -10.21 6.79
C VAL A 197 16.60 -11.13 7.97
N ASP A 198 17.66 -11.82 8.41
CA ASP A 198 17.62 -12.75 9.58
C ASP A 198 17.13 -12.02 10.84
N GLU A 199 17.70 -10.85 11.14
CA GLU A 199 17.31 -10.06 12.32
C GLU A 199 15.91 -9.48 12.16
N TYR A 200 15.54 -8.98 10.98
CA TYR A 200 14.20 -8.48 10.71
C TYR A 200 13.12 -9.56 10.94
N LEU A 201 13.31 -10.76 10.39
CA LEU A 201 12.33 -11.84 10.53
C LEU A 201 12.22 -12.32 11.99
N LYS A 202 13.34 -12.40 12.71
CA LYS A 202 13.37 -12.71 14.13
C LYS A 202 12.60 -11.66 14.95
N GLN A 203 12.86 -10.38 14.73
CA GLN A 203 12.16 -9.29 15.42
C GLN A 203 10.67 -9.27 15.06
N THR A 204 10.33 -9.52 13.78
CA THR A 204 8.94 -9.61 13.33
C THR A 204 8.20 -10.72 14.06
N ALA A 205 8.80 -11.89 14.23
CA ALA A 205 8.20 -13.00 14.98
C ALA A 205 8.01 -12.65 16.48
N VAL A 206 8.96 -11.93 17.08
CA VAL A 206 8.87 -11.53 18.49
C VAL A 206 7.75 -10.49 18.71
N ILE A 207 7.63 -9.52 17.82
CA ILE A 207 6.62 -8.45 17.93
C ILE A 207 5.22 -8.97 17.56
N ASN A 208 5.12 -10.00 16.71
CA ASN A 208 3.87 -10.60 16.27
C ASN A 208 3.78 -12.06 16.77
N PRO A 209 3.49 -12.30 18.06
CA PRO A 209 3.53 -13.66 18.64
C PRO A 209 2.49 -14.63 18.06
N HIS A 210 1.56 -14.15 17.24
CA HIS A 210 0.52 -14.92 16.54
C HIS A 210 0.97 -15.42 15.15
N VAL A 211 2.16 -15.02 14.67
CA VAL A 211 2.66 -15.46 13.36
C VAL A 211 3.55 -16.70 13.47
N THR A 212 3.45 -17.58 12.49
CA THR A 212 4.48 -18.58 12.20
C THR A 212 5.29 -18.11 10.99
N ILE A 213 6.61 -17.99 11.14
CA ILE A 213 7.52 -17.66 10.03
C ILE A 213 8.45 -18.86 9.78
N ILE A 214 8.46 -19.35 8.55
CA ILE A 214 9.37 -20.39 8.07
C ILE A 214 10.38 -19.71 7.16
N TYR A 215 11.63 -19.61 7.60
CA TYR A 215 12.67 -18.88 6.88
C TYR A 215 13.78 -19.83 6.41
N THR A 216 14.06 -19.83 5.11
CA THR A 216 15.19 -20.52 4.50
C THR A 216 16.16 -19.49 3.92
N ASN A 217 17.37 -19.43 4.46
CA ASN A 217 18.39 -18.49 4.03
C ASN A 217 19.18 -18.98 2.79
N PRO A 218 20.05 -18.16 2.16
CA PRO A 218 20.81 -18.54 0.98
C PRO A 218 21.79 -19.74 1.19
N LYS A 219 22.05 -20.11 2.45
CA LYS A 219 22.88 -21.30 2.78
C LYS A 219 22.04 -22.55 2.97
N SER A 220 20.74 -22.50 2.63
CA SER A 220 19.77 -23.58 2.85
C SER A 220 19.56 -23.94 4.33
N GLU A 221 19.88 -23.02 5.24
CA GLU A 221 19.57 -23.16 6.65
C GLU A 221 18.13 -22.73 6.87
N GLN A 222 17.31 -23.61 7.45
CA GLN A 222 15.91 -23.29 7.76
C GLN A 222 15.75 -22.97 9.24
N VAL A 223 15.06 -21.87 9.53
CA VAL A 223 14.68 -21.43 10.87
C VAL A 223 13.15 -21.30 10.92
N ILE A 224 12.55 -21.92 11.93
CA ILE A 224 11.09 -21.81 12.15
C ILE A 224 10.85 -21.01 13.42
N TYR A 225 10.21 -19.87 13.27
CA TYR A 225 9.68 -19.08 14.36
C TYR A 225 8.20 -19.46 14.53
N ALA A 226 7.95 -20.46 15.38
CA ALA A 226 6.59 -20.89 15.65
C ALA A 226 5.81 -19.82 16.43
N ARG A 227 4.54 -19.65 16.11
CA ARG A 227 3.65 -18.75 16.86
C ARG A 227 3.58 -19.15 18.33
N ALA A 228 3.56 -18.18 19.20
CA ALA A 228 3.43 -18.37 20.65
C ALA A 228 1.98 -18.30 21.13
N THR A 229 1.05 -17.82 20.30
CA THR A 229 -0.37 -17.69 20.62
C THR A 229 -1.23 -17.84 19.36
N ASP A 230 -2.42 -18.41 19.52
CA ASP A 230 -3.44 -18.49 18.46
C ASP A 230 -4.44 -17.31 18.53
N LYS A 231 -4.15 -16.30 19.35
CA LYS A 231 -4.99 -15.12 19.50
C LYS A 231 -4.51 -14.00 18.59
N LEU A 232 -5.30 -13.66 17.57
CA LEU A 232 -5.06 -12.49 16.74
C LEU A 232 -5.21 -11.19 17.52
N PRO A 233 -4.42 -10.15 17.19
CA PRO A 233 -4.59 -8.82 17.77
C PRO A 233 -6.00 -8.27 17.47
N ALA A 234 -6.43 -7.33 18.30
CA ALA A 234 -7.66 -6.59 18.01
C ALA A 234 -7.49 -5.81 16.69
N GLU A 235 -8.56 -5.77 15.91
CA GLU A 235 -8.54 -5.00 14.67
C GLU A 235 -8.29 -3.52 14.97
N PRO A 236 -7.30 -2.87 14.33
CA PRO A 236 -7.07 -1.45 14.50
C PRO A 236 -8.31 -0.67 14.08
N LYS A 237 -8.77 0.23 14.94
CA LYS A 237 -9.88 1.12 14.63
C LYS A 237 -9.37 2.36 13.90
N GLU A 238 -10.13 2.81 12.92
CA GLU A 238 -9.86 4.09 12.29
C GLU A 238 -9.99 5.21 13.33
N ILE A 239 -8.98 6.08 13.41
CA ILE A 239 -9.02 7.24 14.29
C ILE A 239 -9.63 8.42 13.57
N LYS A 240 -10.39 9.23 14.33
CA LYS A 240 -10.89 10.50 13.81
C LYS A 240 -9.74 11.49 13.69
N PRO A 241 -9.67 12.32 12.63
CA PRO A 241 -8.66 13.35 12.53
C PRO A 241 -8.81 14.38 13.67
N HIS A 242 -7.70 14.90 14.16
CA HIS A 242 -7.73 16.00 15.10
C HIS A 242 -7.98 17.31 14.35
N PRO A 243 -8.83 18.23 14.86
CA PRO A 243 -9.17 19.48 14.16
C PRO A 243 -7.97 20.31 13.69
N TYR A 244 -6.89 20.36 14.47
CA TYR A 244 -5.65 21.07 14.12
C TYR A 244 -4.92 20.53 12.88
N GLY A 245 -5.18 19.29 12.49
CA GLY A 245 -4.57 18.66 11.32
C GLY A 245 -5.48 18.64 10.09
N VAL A 246 -6.59 19.40 10.11
CA VAL A 246 -7.59 19.37 9.03
C VAL A 246 -7.49 20.64 8.20
N GLU A 247 -7.16 20.47 6.93
CA GLU A 247 -7.16 21.53 5.93
C GLU A 247 -8.58 21.73 5.35
N LEU A 248 -8.81 22.89 4.74
CA LEU A 248 -10.12 23.24 4.19
C LEU A 248 -10.63 22.19 3.18
N GLY A 249 -9.77 21.73 2.26
CA GLY A 249 -10.14 20.69 1.28
C GLY A 249 -10.60 19.39 1.96
N MET A 250 -9.87 18.95 2.97
CA MET A 250 -10.22 17.76 3.75
C MET A 250 -11.55 17.93 4.51
N LEU A 251 -11.82 19.13 5.05
CA LEU A 251 -13.10 19.45 5.70
C LEU A 251 -14.26 19.38 4.71
N MET A 252 -14.10 19.99 3.52
CA MET A 252 -15.09 19.97 2.45
C MET A 252 -15.44 18.56 2.00
N ASP A 253 -14.42 17.73 1.77
CA ASP A 253 -14.61 16.33 1.38
C ASP A 253 -15.31 15.54 2.49
N LYS A 254 -14.94 15.77 3.75
CA LYS A 254 -15.54 15.10 4.89
C LYS A 254 -17.03 15.47 5.05
N LEU A 255 -17.40 16.71 4.82
CA LEU A 255 -18.80 17.14 4.80
C LEU A 255 -19.61 16.40 3.73
N ARG A 256 -19.07 16.30 2.50
CA ARG A 256 -19.72 15.60 1.37
C ARG A 256 -19.86 14.10 1.65
N TRP A 257 -18.80 13.43 2.03
CA TRP A 257 -18.81 11.98 2.29
C TRP A 257 -19.70 11.60 3.48
N THR A 258 -19.71 12.41 4.55
CA THR A 258 -20.58 12.19 5.69
C THR A 258 -22.03 12.32 5.31
N LYS A 259 -22.38 13.34 4.52
CA LYS A 259 -23.74 13.51 3.99
C LYS A 259 -24.17 12.32 3.13
N GLU A 260 -23.34 11.93 2.15
CA GLU A 260 -23.62 10.78 1.28
C GLU A 260 -23.76 9.48 2.06
N ARG A 261 -22.86 9.23 3.02
CA ARG A 261 -22.90 8.04 3.88
C ARG A 261 -24.20 7.97 4.67
N ILE A 262 -24.61 9.06 5.32
CA ILE A 262 -25.82 9.09 6.15
C ILE A 262 -27.07 8.93 5.29
N LEU A 263 -27.14 9.58 4.12
CA LEU A 263 -28.29 9.52 3.23
C LEU A 263 -28.43 8.16 2.53
N ASN A 264 -27.32 7.48 2.25
CA ASN A 264 -27.33 6.18 1.58
C ASN A 264 -27.50 4.99 2.55
N ASP A 265 -27.36 5.21 3.85
CA ASP A 265 -27.51 4.17 4.86
C ASP A 265 -29.00 3.88 5.16
N LYS A 266 -29.51 2.84 4.55
CA LYS A 266 -30.92 2.39 4.72
C LYS A 266 -31.27 1.96 6.15
N SER A 267 -30.29 1.74 7.02
CA SER A 267 -30.51 1.38 8.42
C SER A 267 -30.81 2.61 9.31
N ILE A 268 -30.54 3.81 8.82
CA ILE A 268 -30.73 5.06 9.54
C ILE A 268 -32.13 5.62 9.25
N SER A 269 -32.96 5.77 10.28
CA SER A 269 -34.28 6.44 10.10
C SER A 269 -34.10 7.92 9.73
N THR A 270 -35.05 8.48 8.98
CA THR A 270 -35.04 9.89 8.54
C THR A 270 -34.86 10.87 9.70
N ARG A 271 -35.49 10.63 10.85
CA ARG A 271 -35.34 11.44 12.06
C ARG A 271 -33.92 11.42 12.59
N LYS A 272 -33.29 10.24 12.62
CA LYS A 272 -31.90 10.07 13.08
C LYS A 272 -30.91 10.69 12.09
N ALA A 273 -31.15 10.53 10.79
CA ALA A 273 -30.34 11.14 9.74
C ALA A 273 -30.32 12.68 9.88
N LYS A 274 -31.49 13.31 10.07
CA LYS A 274 -31.59 14.77 10.28
C LYS A 274 -30.77 15.24 11.49
N GLY A 275 -30.76 14.48 12.59
CA GLY A 275 -29.91 14.81 13.75
C GLY A 275 -28.42 14.65 13.45
N LEU A 276 -28.02 13.58 12.75
CA LEU A 276 -26.61 13.34 12.40
C LEU A 276 -26.05 14.34 11.39
N LEU A 277 -26.90 14.93 10.56
CA LEU A 277 -26.50 15.94 9.58
C LEU A 277 -26.37 17.35 10.19
N GLN A 278 -26.73 17.56 11.46
CA GLN A 278 -26.48 18.85 12.11
C GLN A 278 -24.97 19.09 12.27
N LEU A 279 -24.53 20.32 12.02
CA LEU A 279 -23.12 20.74 12.06
C LEU A 279 -22.44 20.39 13.38
N ARG A 280 -23.10 20.65 14.50
CA ARG A 280 -22.64 20.26 15.84
C ARG A 280 -22.33 18.78 15.93
N ASN A 281 -23.27 17.93 15.50
CA ASN A 281 -23.13 16.48 15.55
C ASN A 281 -22.10 15.95 14.55
N PHE A 282 -21.96 16.62 13.42
CA PHE A 282 -20.89 16.35 12.46
C PHE A 282 -19.51 16.53 13.12
N PHE A 283 -19.26 17.67 13.80
CA PHE A 283 -17.97 17.89 14.47
C PHE A 283 -17.70 16.86 15.57
N VAL A 284 -18.66 16.54 16.41
CA VAL A 284 -18.52 15.55 17.48
C VAL A 284 -18.25 14.15 16.92
N ASN A 285 -18.92 13.79 15.83
CA ASN A 285 -18.84 12.44 15.28
C ASN A 285 -17.64 12.22 14.36
N GLU A 286 -17.17 13.25 13.67
CA GLU A 286 -16.14 13.11 12.63
C GLU A 286 -14.73 13.53 13.09
N PHE A 287 -14.61 14.20 14.26
CA PHE A 287 -13.33 14.68 14.75
C PHE A 287 -12.98 14.13 16.13
N ALA A 288 -11.69 13.94 16.40
CA ALA A 288 -11.19 13.57 17.71
C ALA A 288 -11.18 14.79 18.64
N SER A 289 -11.37 14.55 19.94
CA SER A 289 -11.29 15.57 21.00
C SER A 289 -12.30 16.73 20.85
N VAL A 290 -13.37 16.53 20.11
CA VAL A 290 -14.45 17.51 19.98
C VAL A 290 -15.67 17.05 20.78
N SER A 291 -15.94 17.72 21.91
CA SER A 291 -17.16 17.59 22.69
C SER A 291 -18.30 18.43 22.09
N GLN A 292 -19.52 18.28 22.60
CA GLN A 292 -20.63 19.14 22.14
C GLN A 292 -20.38 20.62 22.40
N SER A 293 -19.83 20.98 23.58
CA SER A 293 -19.49 22.37 23.90
C SER A 293 -18.44 22.93 22.94
N VAL A 294 -17.40 22.15 22.65
CA VAL A 294 -16.35 22.56 21.68
C VAL A 294 -16.93 22.70 20.27
N ALA A 295 -17.83 21.80 19.86
CA ALA A 295 -18.49 21.92 18.56
C ALA A 295 -19.35 23.21 18.47
N GLU A 296 -20.03 23.58 19.54
CA GLU A 296 -20.80 24.84 19.63
C GLU A 296 -19.88 26.07 19.58
N GLU A 297 -18.74 26.05 20.28
CA GLU A 297 -17.72 27.11 20.22
C GLU A 297 -17.15 27.28 18.81
N ILE A 298 -16.85 26.15 18.11
CA ILE A 298 -16.39 26.17 16.72
C ILE A 298 -17.45 26.84 15.82
N CYS A 299 -18.72 26.45 15.95
CA CYS A 299 -19.81 27.02 15.18
C CYS A 299 -19.97 28.52 15.45
N GLN A 300 -19.95 28.92 16.73
CA GLN A 300 -20.04 30.35 17.12
C GLN A 300 -18.88 31.18 16.58
N GLY A 301 -17.64 30.64 16.69
CA GLY A 301 -16.46 31.31 16.14
C GLY A 301 -16.51 31.50 14.62
N ALA A 302 -17.20 30.61 13.91
CA ALA A 302 -17.44 30.67 12.48
C ALA A 302 -18.72 31.46 12.11
N SER A 303 -19.46 31.98 13.10
CA SER A 303 -20.77 32.64 12.90
C SER A 303 -21.82 31.74 12.24
N LEU A 304 -21.75 30.42 12.51
CA LEU A 304 -22.67 29.41 11.99
C LEU A 304 -23.63 28.93 13.09
N ASN A 305 -24.84 28.57 12.72
CA ASN A 305 -25.77 27.95 13.64
C ASN A 305 -25.40 26.44 13.82
N PRO A 306 -25.17 25.93 15.05
CA PRO A 306 -24.84 24.55 15.32
C PRO A 306 -25.84 23.52 14.81
N ASP A 307 -27.09 23.90 14.62
CA ASP A 307 -28.17 23.05 14.13
C ASP A 307 -28.34 23.10 12.60
N THR A 308 -27.53 23.88 11.89
CA THR A 308 -27.51 23.91 10.42
C THR A 308 -27.18 22.55 9.85
N ASP A 309 -27.89 22.13 8.80
CA ASP A 309 -27.57 20.90 8.05
C ASP A 309 -26.23 21.08 7.30
N ILE A 310 -25.35 20.10 7.41
CA ILE A 310 -24.05 20.14 6.73
C ILE A 310 -24.17 20.23 5.21
N GLY A 311 -25.33 19.91 4.66
CA GLY A 311 -25.63 20.05 3.24
C GLY A 311 -25.94 21.46 2.79
N ASP A 312 -26.22 22.37 3.73
CA ASP A 312 -26.53 23.78 3.46
C ASP A 312 -25.30 24.67 3.62
N ILE A 313 -24.14 24.09 3.94
CA ILE A 313 -22.86 24.79 4.07
C ILE A 313 -22.18 24.80 2.70
N SER A 314 -21.95 25.99 2.18
CA SER A 314 -21.30 26.27 0.88
C SER A 314 -19.84 26.67 1.05
#